data_6a23798fccc1cf31737077c147426c94
#
_entry.id   6a23798fccc1cf31737077c147426c94
#
_cell.length_a   1.000
_cell.length_b   1.000
_cell.length_c   1.000
_cell.angle_alpha   90.00
_cell.angle_beta   90.00
_cell.angle_gamma   90.00
#
_symmetry.space_group_name_H-M   'P 1'
#
loop_
_entity.id
_entity.type
_entity.pdbx_description
1 polymer ?
#
loop_
_entity_poly.entity_id
_entity_poly.type
_entity_poly.pdbx_seq_one_letter_code
_entity_poly.pdbx_strand_id
1 'polypeptide(L)'
;MTAKTYVNIEIQDEVFIARLFGGLDHHSVQPLREEIDAMALQNRPKELILDFAGVGFMDSSGIGLVMGRYKLAQELGAELRLCGLTAGSKRVMQIAGMDKLAKF
;
A
#
# COMPACT_ATOMS: atom_id res chain seq x y z
N MET A 1 -10.51 -21.69 -6.59
CA MET A 1 -9.36 -21.02 -7.18
C MET A 1 -9.21 -19.65 -6.55
N THR A 2 -8.08 -19.39 -5.93
CA THR A 2 -7.83 -18.08 -5.32
C THR A 2 -7.45 -17.07 -6.38
N ALA A 3 -7.93 -15.84 -6.24
CA ALA A 3 -7.53 -14.76 -7.13
C ALA A 3 -6.04 -14.47 -6.96
N LYS A 4 -5.37 -14.23 -8.06
CA LYS A 4 -3.97 -13.88 -8.05
C LYS A 4 -3.78 -12.52 -7.36
N THR A 5 -2.78 -12.45 -6.50
CA THR A 5 -2.39 -11.21 -5.84
C THR A 5 -1.36 -10.49 -6.70
N TYR A 6 -1.61 -9.23 -7.01
CA TYR A 6 -0.69 -8.44 -7.82
C TYR A 6 -0.91 -6.95 -7.55
N VAL A 7 0.02 -6.15 -8.04
CA VAL A 7 -0.06 -4.69 -7.96
C VAL A 7 0.01 -4.11 -9.36
N ASN A 8 -0.79 -3.10 -9.61
CA ASN A 8 -0.75 -2.30 -10.85
C ASN A 8 -0.25 -0.91 -10.45
N ILE A 9 0.89 -0.50 -11.00
CA ILE A 9 1.52 0.77 -10.64
C ILE A 9 1.30 1.77 -11.75
N GLU A 10 0.77 2.93 -11.38
CA GLU A 10 0.61 4.07 -12.27
C GLU A 10 1.38 5.24 -11.69
N ILE A 11 2.19 5.88 -12.54
CA ILE A 11 2.97 7.04 -12.13
C ILE A 11 2.57 8.19 -13.05
N GLN A 12 2.10 9.28 -12.44
CA GLN A 12 1.69 10.46 -13.17
C GLN A 12 2.20 11.70 -12.42
N ASP A 13 3.05 12.46 -13.07
CA ASP A 13 3.74 13.58 -12.47
C ASP A 13 4.55 13.10 -11.24
N GLU A 14 4.28 13.62 -10.07
CA GLU A 14 4.98 13.23 -8.85
C GLU A 14 4.16 12.30 -7.95
N VAL A 15 3.08 11.74 -8.50
CA VAL A 15 2.16 10.85 -7.78
C VAL A 15 2.38 9.41 -8.24
N PHE A 16 2.57 8.54 -7.28
CA PHE A 16 2.77 7.10 -7.49
C PHE A 16 1.55 6.39 -6.91
N ILE A 17 0.82 5.67 -7.74
CA ILE A 17 -0.37 4.93 -7.31
C ILE A 17 -0.11 3.44 -7.46
N ALA A 18 -0.16 2.73 -6.34
CA ALA A 18 -0.05 1.28 -6.30
C ALA A 18 -1.44 0.70 -6.04
N ARG A 19 -2.07 0.15 -7.06
CA ARG A 19 -3.37 -0.49 -6.95
C ARG A 19 -3.16 -1.97 -6.66
N LEU A 20 -3.62 -2.40 -5.50
CA LEU A 20 -3.44 -3.76 -5.01
C LEU A 20 -4.66 -4.61 -5.34
N PHE A 21 -4.43 -5.85 -5.75
CA PHE A 21 -5.48 -6.78 -6.14
C PHE A 21 -5.26 -8.14 -5.51
N GLY A 22 -6.36 -8.82 -5.15
CA GLY A 22 -6.34 -10.17 -4.62
C GLY A 22 -6.32 -10.19 -3.11
N GLY A 23 -5.83 -11.29 -2.53
CA GLY A 23 -5.72 -11.43 -1.07
C GLY A 23 -4.34 -11.01 -0.59
N LEU A 24 -4.30 -10.31 0.53
CA LEU A 24 -3.05 -9.90 1.14
C LEU A 24 -2.79 -10.76 2.38
N ASP A 25 -1.87 -11.71 2.27
CA ASP A 25 -1.40 -12.53 3.36
C ASP A 25 0.12 -12.45 3.48
N HIS A 26 0.68 -13.17 4.43
CA HIS A 26 2.12 -13.13 4.71
C HIS A 26 2.98 -13.46 3.49
N HIS A 27 2.53 -14.38 2.64
CA HIS A 27 3.30 -14.79 1.47
C HIS A 27 3.12 -13.83 0.28
N SER A 28 1.88 -13.37 0.06
CA SER A 28 1.55 -12.58 -1.12
C SER A 28 2.03 -11.14 -1.04
N VAL A 29 2.21 -10.59 0.17
CA VAL A 29 2.66 -9.19 0.29
C VAL A 29 4.11 -8.99 -0.08
N GLN A 30 4.95 -10.01 0.02
CA GLN A 30 6.38 -9.86 -0.22
C GLN A 30 6.71 -9.44 -1.66
N PRO A 31 6.19 -10.12 -2.70
CA PRO A 31 6.43 -9.65 -4.07
C PRO A 31 5.87 -8.27 -4.35
N LEU A 32 4.72 -7.94 -3.77
CA LEU A 32 4.12 -6.61 -3.92
C LEU A 32 5.03 -5.53 -3.35
N ARG A 33 5.54 -5.77 -2.15
CA ARG A 33 6.43 -4.85 -1.47
C ARG A 33 7.69 -4.61 -2.29
N GLU A 34 8.29 -5.68 -2.82
CA GLU A 34 9.50 -5.57 -3.62
C GLU A 34 9.27 -4.76 -4.89
N GLU A 35 8.17 -4.99 -5.57
CA GLU A 35 7.83 -4.27 -6.79
C GLU A 35 7.55 -2.80 -6.52
N ILE A 36 6.78 -2.49 -5.49
CA ILE A 36 6.45 -1.12 -5.10
C ILE A 36 7.73 -0.36 -4.72
N ASP A 37 8.57 -0.97 -3.88
CA ASP A 37 9.78 -0.32 -3.41
C ASP A 37 10.75 -0.03 -4.55
N ALA A 38 10.95 -1.00 -5.45
CA ALA A 38 11.85 -0.81 -6.58
C ALA A 38 11.40 0.34 -7.48
N MET A 39 10.11 0.39 -7.79
CA MET A 39 9.55 1.43 -8.66
C MET A 39 9.53 2.79 -7.98
N ALA A 40 9.22 2.84 -6.69
CA ALA A 40 9.20 4.09 -5.95
C ALA A 40 10.60 4.69 -5.80
N LEU A 41 11.59 3.85 -5.54
CA LEU A 41 12.98 4.31 -5.46
C LEU A 41 13.48 4.86 -6.80
N GLN A 42 13.06 4.24 -7.89
CA GLN A 42 13.43 4.68 -9.23
C GLN A 42 12.79 6.02 -9.60
N ASN A 43 11.53 6.22 -9.23
CA ASN A 43 10.74 7.38 -9.64
C ASN A 43 10.73 8.52 -8.62
N ARG A 44 11.04 8.24 -7.38
CA ARG A 44 11.13 9.22 -6.28
C ARG A 44 9.92 10.17 -6.23
N PRO A 45 8.72 9.63 -6.05
CA PRO A 45 7.50 10.44 -6.04
C PRO A 45 7.42 11.34 -4.81
N LYS A 46 6.55 12.34 -4.87
CA LYS A 46 6.22 13.18 -3.71
C LYS A 46 4.96 12.71 -3.00
N GLU A 47 4.15 11.88 -3.65
CA GLU A 47 2.98 11.27 -3.04
C GLU A 47 2.93 9.79 -3.43
N LEU A 48 2.76 8.94 -2.44
CA LEU A 48 2.65 7.49 -2.60
C LEU A 48 1.25 7.08 -2.14
N ILE A 49 0.44 6.55 -3.06
CA ILE A 49 -0.93 6.13 -2.79
C ILE A 49 -1.00 4.61 -2.89
N LEU A 50 -1.51 3.98 -1.84
CA LEU A 50 -1.83 2.55 -1.85
C LEU A 50 -3.35 2.43 -1.95
N ASP A 51 -3.82 1.81 -3.04
CA ASP A 51 -5.25 1.63 -3.30
C ASP A 51 -5.62 0.19 -3.03
N PHE A 52 -6.50 0.00 -2.05
CA PHE A 52 -6.95 -1.32 -1.59
C PHE A 52 -8.29 -1.74 -2.20
N ALA A 53 -8.84 -0.98 -3.14
CA ALA A 53 -10.18 -1.27 -3.69
C ALA A 53 -10.28 -2.67 -4.31
N GLY A 54 -9.19 -3.19 -4.86
CA GLY A 54 -9.15 -4.52 -5.46
C GLY A 54 -8.80 -5.65 -4.50
N VAL A 55 -8.66 -5.35 -3.20
CA VAL A 55 -8.27 -6.34 -2.19
C VAL A 55 -9.51 -7.01 -1.62
N GLY A 56 -9.64 -8.34 -1.80
CA GLY A 56 -10.78 -9.10 -1.31
C GLY A 56 -10.59 -9.66 0.10
N PHE A 57 -9.36 -9.79 0.53
CA PHE A 57 -9.01 -10.31 1.86
C PHE A 57 -7.70 -9.68 2.31
N MET A 58 -7.60 -9.39 3.61
CA MET A 58 -6.36 -8.83 4.16
C MET A 58 -6.23 -9.24 5.61
N ASP A 59 -5.11 -9.87 5.95
CA ASP A 59 -4.75 -10.13 7.34
C ASP A 59 -3.81 -9.03 7.86
N SER A 60 -3.15 -9.26 9.01
CA SER A 60 -2.25 -8.28 9.61
C SER A 60 -1.04 -7.93 8.73
N SER A 61 -0.78 -8.73 7.69
CA SER A 61 0.29 -8.43 6.73
C SER A 61 0.02 -7.12 5.97
N GLY A 62 -1.26 -6.74 5.82
CA GLY A 62 -1.62 -5.46 5.23
C GLY A 62 -1.13 -4.27 6.05
N ILE A 63 -1.15 -4.39 7.38
CA ILE A 63 -0.62 -3.36 8.26
C ILE A 63 0.90 -3.25 8.07
N GLY A 64 1.60 -4.39 8.00
CA GLY A 64 3.03 -4.42 7.75
C GLY A 64 3.40 -3.80 6.40
N LEU A 65 2.57 -4.05 5.38
CA LEU A 65 2.76 -3.46 4.06
C LEU A 65 2.71 -1.92 4.14
N VAL A 66 1.72 -1.39 4.83
CA VAL A 66 1.56 0.05 5.02
C VAL A 66 2.74 0.62 5.81
N MET A 67 3.13 -0.03 6.90
CA MET A 67 4.24 0.43 7.74
C MET A 67 5.54 0.54 6.96
N GLY A 68 5.88 -0.48 6.18
CA GLY A 68 7.10 -0.46 5.38
C GLY A 68 7.06 0.61 4.31
N ARG A 69 5.91 0.84 3.71
CA ARG A 69 5.75 1.90 2.69
C ARG A 69 5.81 3.28 3.33
N TYR A 70 5.35 3.40 4.56
CA TYR A 70 5.50 4.65 5.30
C TYR A 70 6.98 5.00 5.50
N LYS A 71 7.79 4.02 5.91
CA LYS A 71 9.24 4.24 6.07
C LYS A 71 9.88 4.66 4.76
N LEU A 72 9.52 4.00 3.67
CA LEU A 72 10.02 4.35 2.36
C LEU A 72 9.60 5.77 1.96
N ALA A 73 8.35 6.11 2.19
CA ALA A 73 7.83 7.44 1.88
C ALA A 73 8.61 8.52 2.64
N GLN A 74 8.93 8.27 3.91
CA GLN A 74 9.73 9.21 4.70
C GLN A 74 11.12 9.39 4.10
N GLU A 75 11.77 8.32 3.68
CA GLU A 75 13.10 8.39 3.06
C GLU A 75 13.07 9.19 1.75
N LEU A 76 11.97 9.10 1.01
CA LEU A 76 11.81 9.80 -0.25
C LEU A 76 11.26 11.22 -0.09
N GLY A 77 10.87 11.61 1.11
CA GLY A 77 10.19 12.88 1.33
C GLY A 77 8.79 12.89 0.76
N ALA A 78 8.16 11.71 0.62
CA ALA A 78 6.83 11.54 0.05
C ALA A 78 5.77 11.46 1.14
N GLU A 79 4.55 11.87 0.80
CA GLU A 79 3.39 11.70 1.65
C GLU A 79 2.71 10.39 1.32
N LEU A 80 2.34 9.61 2.33
CA LEU A 80 1.63 8.34 2.14
C LEU A 80 0.14 8.54 2.30
N ARG A 81 -0.63 8.01 1.34
CA ARG A 81 -2.08 8.02 1.37
C ARG A 81 -2.62 6.62 1.11
N LEU A 82 -3.66 6.23 1.85
CA LEU A 82 -4.38 4.98 1.62
C LEU A 82 -5.76 5.33 1.08
N CYS A 83 -6.26 4.51 0.15
CA CYS A 83 -7.63 4.65 -0.33
C CYS A 83 -8.21 3.27 -0.64
N GLY A 84 -9.52 3.23 -0.88
CA GLY A 84 -10.20 1.99 -1.25
C GLY A 84 -10.38 1.00 -0.12
N LEU A 85 -10.12 1.37 1.13
CA LEU A 85 -10.31 0.49 2.27
C LEU A 85 -11.80 0.28 2.54
N THR A 86 -12.19 -0.96 2.86
CA THR A 86 -13.52 -1.21 3.40
C THR A 86 -13.64 -0.55 4.78
N ALA A 87 -14.87 -0.36 5.27
CA ALA A 87 -15.07 0.19 6.60
C ALA A 87 -14.34 -0.64 7.67
N GLY A 88 -14.36 -1.97 7.55
CA GLY A 88 -13.67 -2.84 8.48
C GLY A 88 -12.15 -2.71 8.40
N SER A 89 -11.60 -2.70 7.20
CA SER A 89 -10.15 -2.53 7.01
C SER A 89 -9.68 -1.17 7.48
N LYS A 90 -10.46 -0.13 7.19
CA LYS A 90 -10.15 1.23 7.67
C LYS A 90 -10.09 1.28 9.18
N ARG A 91 -11.06 0.63 9.85
CA ARG A 91 -11.09 0.57 11.31
C ARG A 91 -9.86 -0.14 11.87
N VAL A 92 -9.48 -1.27 11.27
CA VAL A 92 -8.29 -2.01 11.69
C VAL A 92 -7.04 -1.14 11.54
N MET A 93 -6.91 -0.42 10.43
CA MET A 93 -5.78 0.48 10.21
C MET A 93 -5.76 1.61 11.24
N GLN A 94 -6.92 2.16 11.59
CA GLN A 94 -7.03 3.21 12.61
C GLN A 94 -6.63 2.69 13.99
N ILE A 95 -7.10 1.49 14.35
CA ILE A 95 -6.75 0.87 15.64
C ILE A 95 -5.23 0.61 15.71
N ALA A 96 -4.62 0.24 14.60
CA ALA A 96 -3.18 0.03 14.51
C ALA A 96 -2.38 1.34 14.49
N GLY A 97 -3.05 2.50 14.47
CA GLY A 97 -2.38 3.80 14.50
C GLY A 97 -1.92 4.29 13.13
N MET A 98 -2.35 3.63 12.05
CA MET A 98 -1.89 3.99 10.70
C MET A 98 -2.42 5.36 10.25
N ASP A 99 -3.54 5.82 10.83
CA ASP A 99 -4.09 7.15 10.53
C ASP A 99 -3.18 8.30 11.01
N LYS A 100 -2.22 8.00 11.89
CA LYS A 100 -1.21 8.97 12.31
C LYS A 100 -0.04 9.03 11.35
N LEU A 101 0.11 8.03 10.51
CA LEU A 101 1.25 7.89 9.58
C LEU A 101 0.85 8.21 8.14
N ALA A 102 -0.39 7.92 7.77
CA ALA A 102 -0.89 8.07 6.41
C ALA A 102 -2.25 8.76 6.44
N LYS A 103 -2.59 9.39 5.32
CA LYS A 103 -3.93 9.95 5.13
C LYS A 103 -4.84 8.88 4.51
N PHE A 104 -6.06 8.78 4.98
CA PHE A 104 -7.08 7.91 4.36
C PHE A 104 -8.51 8.26 4.76
#